data_580d99b72fa0f8ea51bf7b525040241b
#
_entry.id   580d99b72fa0f8ea51bf7b525040241b
#
_cell.length_a   1.000
_cell.length_b   1.000
_cell.length_c   1.000
_cell.angle_alpha   90.00
_cell.angle_beta   90.00
_cell.angle_gamma   90.00
#
_symmetry.space_group_name_H-M   'P 1'
#
loop_
_entity.id
_entity.type
_entity.pdbx_description
1 polymer ?
#
loop_
_entity_poly.entity_id
_entity_poly.type
_entity_poly.pdbx_seq_one_letter_code
_entity_poly.pdbx_strand_id
1 'polypeptide(L)'
;LYSSAASDVYKRQVEVSGGTITVEQSSEGVEGLCVEITGGTIRINSEDDGINAAGKKDENPAADTLAFKNSFGNRRGQDGGSFGVTEGAYIRISGGDVKINASGDGIDSNGDLYLEGGTVLVEGPAGGGDGALDYDGEGSISGGTILAVGSAGMFRTFSEESSQSMLVVYFDEIQAAGSTISVKDGQGNQLTETKVSKTFEALLFSSPELKTGEIYYIEAGDQDIQVAVNSILNQYGGPSGSGFGRMPGGGAGDFEKKPGVGNISGKASVVEIQETLLAETLPEGIHILGSRGNVE
;
A
#
# COMPACT_ATOMS: atom_id res chain seq x y z
N LEU A 1 -34.26 2.88 25.70
CA LEU A 1 -33.05 3.71 25.83
C LEU A 1 -31.96 3.04 24.98
N TYR A 2 -31.86 3.44 23.72
CA TYR A 2 -30.73 3.06 22.89
C TYR A 2 -29.56 3.96 23.30
N SER A 3 -28.46 3.36 23.71
CA SER A 3 -27.22 4.09 24.00
C SER A 3 -26.68 4.70 22.71
N SER A 4 -26.49 6.01 22.68
CA SER A 4 -25.87 6.73 21.57
C SER A 4 -24.47 6.19 21.24
N ALA A 5 -23.77 5.65 22.24
CA ALA A 5 -22.45 5.04 22.08
C ALA A 5 -22.48 3.79 21.18
N ALA A 6 -23.53 2.95 21.24
CA ALA A 6 -23.62 1.77 20.38
C ALA A 6 -23.86 2.12 18.90
N SER A 7 -24.58 3.23 18.63
CA SER A 7 -24.81 3.67 17.24
C SER A 7 -23.57 4.27 16.57
N ASP A 8 -22.62 4.81 17.36
CA ASP A 8 -21.41 5.43 16.82
C ASP A 8 -20.34 4.37 16.47
N VAL A 9 -20.33 3.21 17.12
CA VAL A 9 -19.44 2.10 16.78
C VAL A 9 -19.79 1.51 15.41
N TYR A 10 -21.07 1.32 15.11
CA TYR A 10 -21.52 0.76 13.81
C TYR A 10 -21.31 1.71 12.62
N LYS A 11 -21.09 2.99 12.84
CA LYS A 11 -20.90 3.98 11.78
C LYS A 11 -19.46 4.09 11.29
N ARG A 12 -18.55 3.28 11.85
CA ARG A 12 -17.11 3.40 11.61
C ARG A 12 -16.48 2.19 10.93
N GLN A 13 -17.27 1.19 10.59
CA GLN A 13 -16.79 -0.01 9.92
C GLN A 13 -17.22 -0.02 8.47
N VAL A 14 -16.26 -0.34 7.59
CA VAL A 14 -16.50 -0.67 6.19
C VAL A 14 -16.14 -2.13 5.99
N GLU A 15 -17.06 -2.92 5.44
CA GLU A 15 -16.85 -4.32 5.08
C GLU A 15 -17.17 -4.51 3.60
N VAL A 16 -16.21 -5.08 2.85
CA VAL A 16 -16.38 -5.43 1.43
C VAL A 16 -16.13 -6.92 1.28
N SER A 17 -17.19 -7.68 1.03
CA SER A 17 -17.10 -9.14 0.87
C SER A 17 -17.27 -9.61 -0.58
N GLY A 18 -17.58 -8.70 -1.52
CA GLY A 18 -17.74 -9.03 -2.93
C GLY A 18 -18.20 -7.86 -3.78
N GLY A 19 -18.59 -8.15 -5.01
CA GLY A 19 -19.06 -7.14 -5.96
C GLY A 19 -17.93 -6.30 -6.58
N THR A 20 -18.31 -5.20 -7.21
CA THR A 20 -17.37 -4.27 -7.84
C THR A 20 -17.58 -2.86 -7.30
N ILE A 21 -16.52 -2.26 -6.81
CA ILE A 21 -16.47 -0.86 -6.36
C ILE A 21 -15.49 -0.13 -7.25
N THR A 22 -15.93 0.99 -7.83
CA THR A 22 -15.06 1.89 -8.57
C THR A 22 -15.24 3.30 -8.01
N VAL A 23 -14.15 3.83 -7.46
CA VAL A 23 -14.05 5.23 -7.06
C VAL A 23 -13.22 5.93 -8.12
N GLU A 24 -13.88 6.70 -8.98
CA GLU A 24 -13.20 7.35 -10.12
C GLU A 24 -12.43 8.60 -9.69
N GLN A 25 -12.95 9.32 -8.69
CA GLN A 25 -12.34 10.50 -8.09
C GLN A 25 -12.96 10.78 -6.73
N SER A 26 -12.13 10.94 -5.72
CA SER A 26 -12.54 11.34 -4.36
C SER A 26 -11.36 12.00 -3.65
N SER A 27 -11.60 12.63 -2.51
CA SER A 27 -10.52 12.95 -1.58
C SER A 27 -9.99 11.63 -1.01
N GLU A 28 -10.73 10.99 -0.13
CA GLU A 28 -10.48 9.65 0.37
C GLU A 28 -11.19 8.60 -0.48
N GLY A 29 -10.54 7.48 -0.77
CA GLY A 29 -11.15 6.41 -1.57
C GLY A 29 -12.16 5.59 -0.77
N VAL A 30 -11.70 4.93 0.28
CA VAL A 30 -12.53 4.18 1.24
C VAL A 30 -12.09 4.56 2.64
N GLU A 31 -13.00 5.13 3.44
CA GLU A 31 -12.70 5.61 4.79
C GLU A 31 -13.57 4.93 5.85
N GLY A 32 -12.95 4.54 6.98
CA GLY A 32 -13.63 4.00 8.16
C GLY A 32 -12.68 3.93 9.35
N LEU A 33 -13.17 3.65 10.55
CA LEU A 33 -12.28 3.30 11.66
C LEU A 33 -11.68 1.90 11.45
N CYS A 34 -12.51 0.99 10.95
CA CYS A 34 -12.14 -0.36 10.58
C CYS A 34 -12.52 -0.59 9.12
N VAL A 35 -11.58 -1.06 8.31
CA VAL A 35 -11.83 -1.42 6.92
C VAL A 35 -11.47 -2.89 6.72
N GLU A 36 -12.46 -3.71 6.36
CA GLU A 36 -12.28 -5.13 6.08
C GLU A 36 -12.64 -5.43 4.63
N ILE A 37 -11.70 -6.02 3.88
CA ILE A 37 -11.90 -6.46 2.51
C ILE A 37 -11.65 -7.96 2.45
N THR A 38 -12.72 -8.72 2.27
CA THR A 38 -12.68 -10.19 2.19
C THR A 38 -12.91 -10.69 0.78
N GLY A 39 -13.29 -9.81 -0.16
CA GLY A 39 -13.53 -10.14 -1.56
C GLY A 39 -13.93 -8.94 -2.40
N GLY A 40 -14.24 -9.19 -3.67
CA GLY A 40 -14.68 -8.18 -4.62
C GLY A 40 -13.57 -7.65 -5.51
N THR A 41 -13.97 -6.76 -6.41
CA THR A 41 -13.08 -6.01 -7.32
C THR A 41 -13.15 -4.54 -6.96
N ILE A 42 -12.06 -3.96 -6.51
CA ILE A 42 -12.02 -2.60 -5.99
C ILE A 42 -11.01 -1.79 -6.80
N ARG A 43 -11.45 -0.66 -7.33
CA ARG A 43 -10.63 0.26 -8.12
C ARG A 43 -10.79 1.65 -7.53
N ILE A 44 -9.70 2.26 -7.08
CA ILE A 44 -9.71 3.55 -6.41
C ILE A 44 -8.75 4.50 -7.12
N ASN A 45 -9.26 5.71 -7.43
CA ASN A 45 -8.46 6.89 -7.73
C ASN A 45 -8.81 7.97 -6.71
N SER A 46 -7.85 8.40 -5.90
CA SER A 46 -8.02 9.40 -4.86
C SER A 46 -7.04 10.57 -5.00
N GLU A 47 -7.49 11.76 -4.58
CA GLU A 47 -6.66 12.97 -4.51
C GLU A 47 -5.84 13.03 -3.21
N ASP A 48 -6.25 12.28 -2.21
CA ASP A 48 -5.60 12.03 -0.93
C ASP A 48 -5.43 10.52 -0.77
N ASP A 49 -5.81 9.92 0.36
CA ASP A 49 -5.54 8.51 0.64
C ASP A 49 -6.47 7.55 -0.13
N GLY A 50 -5.92 6.39 -0.47
CA GLY A 50 -6.67 5.36 -1.17
C GLY A 50 -7.63 4.61 -0.26
N ILE A 51 -7.10 4.00 0.80
CA ILE A 51 -7.88 3.37 1.88
C ILE A 51 -7.38 3.97 3.19
N ASN A 52 -8.29 4.55 3.97
CA ASN A 52 -7.97 5.25 5.20
C ASN A 52 -8.72 4.66 6.40
N ALA A 53 -7.99 4.16 7.41
CA ALA A 53 -8.55 3.76 8.69
C ALA A 53 -8.25 4.84 9.74
N ALA A 54 -9.12 5.84 9.80
CA ALA A 54 -8.98 6.99 10.69
C ALA A 54 -10.08 7.03 11.77
N GLY A 55 -9.71 7.46 12.97
CA GLY A 55 -10.67 7.87 14.00
C GLY A 55 -11.37 9.18 13.58
N LYS A 56 -12.52 9.48 14.20
CA LYS A 56 -13.12 10.81 14.03
C LYS A 56 -12.07 11.87 14.39
N LYS A 57 -11.79 12.77 13.47
CA LYS A 57 -11.28 14.09 13.85
C LYS A 57 -12.35 14.69 14.78
N ASP A 58 -11.98 14.97 16.03
CA ASP A 58 -12.89 15.60 16.97
C ASP A 58 -13.44 16.87 16.31
N GLU A 59 -14.78 17.04 16.32
CA GLU A 59 -15.46 18.21 15.73
C GLU A 59 -15.09 19.54 16.43
N ASN A 60 -14.03 19.54 17.23
CA ASN A 60 -13.50 20.72 17.88
C ASN A 60 -12.24 21.24 17.15
N PRO A 61 -12.39 22.11 16.15
CA PRO A 61 -11.27 22.66 15.39
C PRO A 61 -10.27 23.46 16.26
N ALA A 62 -10.61 23.72 17.53
CA ALA A 62 -9.72 24.36 18.48
C ALA A 62 -8.69 23.41 19.08
N ALA A 63 -8.96 22.11 19.15
CA ALA A 63 -8.02 21.10 19.65
C ALA A 63 -6.91 20.81 18.60
N ASP A 64 -7.28 20.64 17.33
CA ASP A 64 -6.35 20.44 16.23
C ASP A 64 -5.38 21.62 16.05
N THR A 65 -5.91 22.85 16.18
CA THR A 65 -5.07 24.06 16.07
C THR A 65 -4.05 24.16 17.21
N LEU A 66 -4.36 23.63 18.39
CA LEU A 66 -3.44 23.61 19.53
C LEU A 66 -2.40 22.50 19.43
N ALA A 67 -2.76 21.32 18.91
CA ALA A 67 -1.83 20.24 18.64
C ALA A 67 -0.80 20.66 17.57
N PHE A 68 -1.27 21.25 16.48
CA PHE A 68 -0.41 21.75 15.41
C PHE A 68 0.54 22.89 15.85
N LYS A 69 0.06 23.83 16.67
CA LYS A 69 0.89 24.93 17.20
C LYS A 69 1.94 24.44 18.21
N ASN A 70 1.65 23.40 18.99
CA ASN A 70 2.61 22.83 19.94
C ASN A 70 3.69 22.01 19.24
N SER A 71 3.43 21.44 18.07
CA SER A 71 4.42 20.67 17.30
C SER A 71 5.55 21.52 16.72
N PHE A 72 5.30 22.79 16.40
CA PHE A 72 6.33 23.70 15.85
C PHE A 72 7.08 24.55 16.88
N GLY A 73 6.67 24.57 18.14
CA GLY A 73 7.12 25.56 19.13
C GLY A 73 8.24 25.12 20.07
N ASN A 74 8.62 23.85 20.18
CA ASN A 74 9.58 23.45 21.21
C ASN A 74 10.49 22.28 20.78
N ARG A 75 11.39 22.54 19.80
CA ARG A 75 12.48 21.61 19.49
C ARG A 75 13.65 21.79 20.47
N ARG A 76 13.45 21.39 21.72
CA ARG A 76 14.55 21.03 22.63
C ARG A 76 14.01 20.08 23.72
N GLY A 77 14.30 18.80 23.58
CA GLY A 77 14.18 17.82 24.69
C GLY A 77 13.02 16.89 24.52
N GLN A 78 13.35 15.70 24.05
CA GLN A 78 12.80 14.43 24.52
C GLN A 78 11.28 14.36 24.62
N ASP A 79 10.70 14.02 23.48
CA ASP A 79 9.63 13.05 23.27
C ASP A 79 9.28 13.16 21.80
N GLY A 80 9.66 12.16 20.99
CA GLY A 80 9.11 11.99 19.64
C GLY A 80 7.61 11.96 19.82
N GLY A 81 6.91 12.95 19.25
CA GLY A 81 5.46 12.90 19.15
C GLY A 81 5.10 11.63 18.40
N SER A 82 4.79 10.58 19.11
CA SER A 82 4.06 9.45 18.59
C SER A 82 2.73 10.04 18.14
N PHE A 83 2.48 10.07 16.85
CA PHE A 83 1.12 10.08 16.35
C PHE A 83 0.54 8.80 16.94
N GLY A 84 -0.27 8.93 18.00
CA GLY A 84 -0.66 7.78 18.81
C GLY A 84 -1.59 6.89 18.02
N VAL A 85 -1.32 5.59 18.07
CA VAL A 85 -2.22 4.57 17.51
C VAL A 85 -3.66 4.87 17.91
N THR A 86 -4.54 5.00 16.95
CA THR A 86 -5.97 5.18 17.19
C THR A 86 -6.57 3.85 17.64
N GLU A 87 -7.13 3.82 18.87
CA GLU A 87 -7.70 2.62 19.44
C GLU A 87 -8.80 2.04 18.54
N GLY A 88 -8.61 0.80 18.12
CA GLY A 88 -9.54 0.05 17.28
C GLY A 88 -9.50 0.40 15.80
N ALA A 89 -8.59 1.28 15.35
CA ALA A 89 -8.37 1.49 13.93
C ALA A 89 -7.59 0.34 13.32
N TYR A 90 -8.04 -0.16 12.17
CA TYR A 90 -7.29 -1.13 11.39
C TYR A 90 -7.79 -1.24 9.96
N ILE A 91 -6.90 -1.69 9.08
CA ILE A 91 -7.21 -2.15 7.74
C ILE A 91 -6.84 -3.62 7.64
N ARG A 92 -7.78 -4.45 7.20
CA ARG A 92 -7.56 -5.88 6.96
C ARG A 92 -8.01 -6.25 5.57
N ILE A 93 -7.09 -6.81 4.78
CA ILE A 93 -7.37 -7.32 3.43
C ILE A 93 -7.07 -8.82 3.44
N SER A 94 -8.12 -9.63 3.37
CA SER A 94 -8.02 -11.11 3.35
C SER A 94 -8.48 -11.71 2.03
N GLY A 95 -8.92 -10.88 1.07
CA GLY A 95 -9.34 -11.32 -0.26
C GLY A 95 -9.62 -10.16 -1.20
N GLY A 96 -10.07 -10.46 -2.41
CA GLY A 96 -10.41 -9.47 -3.43
C GLY A 96 -9.26 -9.12 -4.38
N ASP A 97 -9.60 -8.34 -5.40
CA ASP A 97 -8.68 -7.72 -6.35
C ASP A 97 -8.77 -6.20 -6.18
N VAL A 98 -7.77 -5.62 -5.53
CA VAL A 98 -7.73 -4.23 -5.09
C VAL A 98 -6.68 -3.48 -5.87
N LYS A 99 -7.08 -2.41 -6.56
CA LYS A 99 -6.17 -1.50 -7.24
C LYS A 99 -6.40 -0.09 -6.75
N ILE A 100 -5.34 0.54 -6.26
CA ILE A 100 -5.31 1.87 -5.67
C ILE A 100 -4.35 2.75 -6.45
N ASN A 101 -4.81 3.95 -6.80
CA ASN A 101 -4.01 5.05 -7.33
C ASN A 101 -4.31 6.28 -6.47
N ALA A 102 -3.44 6.58 -5.50
CA ALA A 102 -3.64 7.63 -4.50
C ALA A 102 -2.58 8.72 -4.63
N SER A 103 -2.97 9.99 -4.41
CA SER A 103 -2.00 11.10 -4.39
C SER A 103 -1.47 11.38 -2.99
N GLY A 104 -2.20 11.02 -1.93
CA GLY A 104 -1.75 10.82 -0.56
C GLY A 104 -1.26 9.39 -0.36
N ASP A 105 -1.42 8.84 0.84
CA ASP A 105 -1.05 7.47 1.15
C ASP A 105 -1.91 6.47 0.37
N GLY A 106 -1.29 5.43 -0.16
CA GLY A 106 -2.03 4.38 -0.86
C GLY A 106 -2.97 3.65 0.10
N ILE A 107 -2.42 3.19 1.20
CA ILE A 107 -3.15 2.58 2.33
C ILE A 107 -2.64 3.25 3.60
N ASP A 108 -3.50 3.99 4.30
CA ASP A 108 -3.23 4.67 5.56
C ASP A 108 -4.04 4.05 6.71
N SER A 109 -3.37 3.63 7.77
CA SER A 109 -4.04 3.17 8.98
C SER A 109 -3.51 3.91 10.20
N ASN A 110 -4.34 4.72 10.83
CA ASN A 110 -4.01 5.26 12.15
C ASN A 110 -3.95 4.18 13.26
N GLY A 111 -3.95 2.90 12.86
CA GLY A 111 -3.84 1.72 13.70
C GLY A 111 -3.07 0.62 12.98
N ASP A 112 -3.63 -0.56 12.89
CA ASP A 112 -2.97 -1.74 12.34
C ASP A 112 -3.27 -1.94 10.85
N LEU A 113 -2.34 -2.58 10.13
CA LEU A 113 -2.49 -2.97 8.73
C LEU A 113 -2.19 -4.47 8.56
N TYR A 114 -3.21 -5.23 8.15
CA TYR A 114 -3.10 -6.68 7.93
C TYR A 114 -3.39 -7.05 6.48
N LEU A 115 -2.42 -7.67 5.80
CA LEU A 115 -2.62 -8.30 4.51
C LEU A 115 -2.55 -9.83 4.67
N GLU A 116 -3.71 -10.48 4.54
CA GLU A 116 -3.88 -11.92 4.78
C GLU A 116 -4.27 -12.67 3.50
N GLY A 117 -4.63 -11.95 2.43
CA GLY A 117 -5.08 -12.55 1.17
C GLY A 117 -5.37 -11.51 0.09
N GLY A 118 -5.86 -11.99 -1.05
CA GLY A 118 -6.22 -11.15 -2.20
C GLY A 118 -5.04 -10.79 -3.09
N THR A 119 -5.32 -9.92 -4.07
CA THR A 119 -4.32 -9.32 -4.96
C THR A 119 -4.43 -7.81 -4.87
N VAL A 120 -3.35 -7.15 -4.47
CA VAL A 120 -3.33 -5.72 -4.16
C VAL A 120 -2.28 -5.03 -5.02
N LEU A 121 -2.69 -4.02 -5.77
CA LEU A 121 -1.81 -3.09 -6.46
C LEU A 121 -1.98 -1.70 -5.85
N VAL A 122 -0.89 -1.12 -5.37
CA VAL A 122 -0.86 0.22 -4.81
C VAL A 122 0.08 1.09 -5.63
N GLU A 123 -0.47 2.09 -6.27
CA GLU A 123 0.27 3.18 -6.89
C GLU A 123 0.17 4.39 -5.96
N GLY A 124 1.10 4.50 -5.01
CA GLY A 124 1.18 5.59 -4.03
C GLY A 124 1.71 6.89 -4.63
N PRO A 125 2.00 7.90 -3.81
CA PRO A 125 2.48 9.20 -4.27
C PRO A 125 3.85 9.08 -4.93
N ALA A 126 4.08 9.91 -5.95
CA ALA A 126 5.37 10.00 -6.65
C ALA A 126 6.41 10.84 -5.89
N GLY A 127 6.03 11.46 -4.78
CA GLY A 127 6.87 12.29 -3.94
C GLY A 127 6.04 12.96 -2.85
N GLY A 128 6.69 13.67 -1.94
CA GLY A 128 5.99 14.34 -0.84
C GLY A 128 6.28 13.69 0.51
N GLY A 129 5.34 13.85 1.45
CA GLY A 129 5.41 13.34 2.82
C GLY A 129 4.66 12.04 3.04
N ASP A 130 4.10 11.46 1.97
CA ASP A 130 3.21 10.31 2.01
C ASP A 130 3.85 9.10 1.33
N GLY A 131 3.33 7.90 1.54
CA GLY A 131 3.88 6.65 1.06
C GLY A 131 2.85 5.73 0.37
N ALA A 132 3.31 4.63 -0.22
CA ALA A 132 2.38 3.63 -0.73
C ALA A 132 1.61 2.94 0.39
N LEU A 133 2.25 2.77 1.55
CA LEU A 133 1.69 2.25 2.80
C LEU A 133 2.08 3.19 3.93
N ASP A 134 1.12 3.50 4.81
CA ASP A 134 1.37 4.06 6.14
C ASP A 134 0.49 3.38 7.19
N TYR A 135 0.99 3.27 8.43
CA TYR A 135 0.25 2.70 9.55
C TYR A 135 0.94 3.06 10.87
N ASP A 136 0.17 3.40 11.89
CA ASP A 136 0.71 3.81 13.20
C ASP A 136 0.93 2.64 14.17
N GLY A 137 0.23 1.52 13.95
CA GLY A 137 0.29 0.32 14.77
C GLY A 137 1.18 -0.78 14.20
N GLU A 138 0.68 -2.01 14.17
CA GLU A 138 1.34 -3.17 13.58
C GLU A 138 1.00 -3.29 12.09
N GLY A 139 2.02 -3.49 11.24
CA GLY A 139 1.82 -3.84 9.84
C GLY A 139 2.34 -5.24 9.56
N SER A 140 1.47 -6.17 9.17
CA SER A 140 1.89 -7.55 8.88
C SER A 140 1.30 -8.12 7.60
N ILE A 141 2.07 -9.01 6.97
CA ILE A 141 1.64 -9.78 5.81
C ILE A 141 1.77 -11.28 6.08
N SER A 142 0.68 -12.01 5.85
CA SER A 142 0.62 -13.46 6.05
C SER A 142 0.06 -14.22 4.86
N GLY A 143 -0.43 -13.50 3.83
CA GLY A 143 -0.99 -14.10 2.61
C GLY A 143 -1.29 -13.04 1.55
N GLY A 144 -1.75 -13.51 0.39
CA GLY A 144 -2.05 -12.64 -0.74
C GLY A 144 -0.82 -12.18 -1.53
N THR A 145 -1.08 -11.43 -2.58
CA THR A 145 -0.04 -10.83 -3.42
C THR A 145 -0.19 -9.32 -3.39
N ILE A 146 0.88 -8.61 -3.09
CA ILE A 146 0.93 -7.15 -3.16
C ILE A 146 2.09 -6.70 -4.04
N LEU A 147 1.80 -5.70 -4.88
CA LEU A 147 2.79 -4.85 -5.51
C LEU A 147 2.46 -3.41 -5.12
N ALA A 148 3.37 -2.75 -4.41
CA ALA A 148 3.23 -1.35 -4.04
C ALA A 148 4.41 -0.55 -4.59
N VAL A 149 4.13 0.60 -5.17
CA VAL A 149 5.14 1.53 -5.70
C VAL A 149 4.88 2.93 -5.17
N GLY A 150 5.95 3.71 -5.00
CA GLY A 150 5.83 5.08 -4.52
C GLY A 150 7.17 5.79 -4.38
N SER A 151 7.17 6.91 -3.65
CA SER A 151 8.38 7.66 -3.34
C SER A 151 9.26 6.89 -2.34
N ALA A 152 10.59 7.03 -2.44
CA ALA A 152 11.52 6.37 -1.52
C ALA A 152 11.57 7.03 -0.13
N GLY A 153 11.13 8.28 -0.01
CA GLY A 153 11.30 9.09 1.20
C GLY A 153 10.46 8.63 2.39
N MET A 154 9.24 8.16 2.13
CA MET A 154 8.27 7.66 3.11
C MET A 154 7.85 6.21 2.81
N PHE A 155 8.70 5.46 2.12
CA PHE A 155 8.39 4.10 1.73
C PHE A 155 8.43 3.16 2.94
N ARG A 156 7.27 2.65 3.31
CA ARG A 156 7.09 1.74 4.44
C ARG A 156 6.88 0.30 3.96
N THR A 157 7.37 -0.65 4.74
CA THR A 157 7.24 -2.09 4.48
C THR A 157 6.46 -2.73 5.63
N PHE A 158 5.97 -3.94 5.46
CA PHE A 158 5.45 -4.70 6.58
C PHE A 158 6.57 -5.11 7.54
N SER A 159 6.18 -5.45 8.77
CA SER A 159 7.09 -5.91 9.83
C SER A 159 7.85 -7.18 9.43
N GLU A 160 9.09 -7.33 9.93
CA GLU A 160 9.87 -8.56 9.81
C GLU A 160 9.26 -9.74 10.60
N GLU A 161 8.28 -9.48 11.47
CA GLU A 161 7.50 -10.49 12.16
C GLU A 161 6.39 -11.10 11.29
N SER A 162 6.22 -10.61 10.06
CA SER A 162 5.34 -11.20 9.05
C SER A 162 5.69 -12.65 8.76
N SER A 163 4.72 -13.45 8.32
CA SER A 163 4.97 -14.85 7.96
C SER A 163 5.24 -15.08 6.47
N GLN A 164 5.14 -14.04 5.65
CA GLN A 164 5.38 -14.06 4.22
C GLN A 164 6.54 -13.15 3.84
N SER A 165 7.46 -13.66 3.02
CA SER A 165 8.61 -12.90 2.55
C SER A 165 8.21 -11.76 1.62
N MET A 166 9.00 -10.67 1.65
CA MET A 166 8.83 -9.52 0.77
C MET A 166 10.14 -9.10 0.13
N LEU A 167 10.06 -8.59 -1.09
CA LEU A 167 11.14 -7.98 -1.84
C LEU A 167 10.93 -6.47 -1.83
N VAL A 168 11.94 -5.71 -1.48
CA VAL A 168 11.93 -4.24 -1.50
C VAL A 168 13.05 -3.76 -2.37
N VAL A 169 12.73 -2.89 -3.30
CA VAL A 169 13.71 -2.29 -4.22
C VAL A 169 13.65 -0.78 -4.08
N TYR A 170 14.79 -0.18 -3.83
CA TYR A 170 14.99 1.25 -3.97
C TYR A 170 15.81 1.48 -5.23
N PHE A 171 15.28 2.25 -6.15
CA PHE A 171 15.92 2.58 -7.41
C PHE A 171 16.85 3.76 -7.24
N ASP A 172 18.00 3.73 -7.91
CA ASP A 172 18.95 4.86 -7.91
C ASP A 172 18.41 6.07 -8.70
N GLU A 173 17.48 5.81 -9.63
CA GLU A 173 16.84 6.84 -10.46
C GLU A 173 15.32 6.64 -10.45
N ILE A 174 14.58 7.75 -10.62
CA ILE A 174 13.12 7.72 -10.70
C ILE A 174 12.69 6.90 -11.92
N GLN A 175 11.85 5.91 -11.69
CA GLN A 175 11.26 5.11 -12.75
C GLN A 175 10.11 5.89 -13.41
N ALA A 176 10.02 5.81 -14.73
CA ALA A 176 9.06 6.58 -15.49
C ALA A 176 7.61 6.08 -15.30
N ALA A 177 6.66 7.01 -15.33
CA ALA A 177 5.25 6.67 -15.46
C ALA A 177 5.01 5.85 -16.73
N GLY A 178 4.18 4.84 -16.63
CA GLY A 178 3.92 3.89 -17.72
C GLY A 178 4.94 2.77 -17.85
N SER A 179 5.88 2.65 -16.91
CA SER A 179 6.80 1.51 -16.84
C SER A 179 6.04 0.22 -16.54
N THR A 180 6.47 -0.87 -17.17
CA THR A 180 6.03 -2.22 -16.81
C THR A 180 6.93 -2.76 -15.71
N ILE A 181 6.33 -3.33 -14.68
CA ILE A 181 7.01 -4.07 -13.63
C ILE A 181 6.69 -5.54 -13.82
N SER A 182 7.72 -6.38 -13.85
CA SER A 182 7.62 -7.83 -13.94
C SER A 182 8.47 -8.46 -12.84
N VAL A 183 7.92 -9.46 -12.15
CA VAL A 183 8.67 -10.27 -11.18
C VAL A 183 8.63 -11.71 -11.64
N LYS A 184 9.81 -12.33 -11.75
CA LYS A 184 10.00 -13.71 -12.22
C LYS A 184 10.81 -14.51 -11.21
N ASP A 185 10.54 -15.81 -11.13
CA ASP A 185 11.38 -16.75 -10.38
C ASP A 185 12.70 -17.08 -11.11
N GLY A 186 13.56 -17.89 -10.46
CA GLY A 186 14.83 -18.32 -11.01
C GLY A 186 14.72 -19.20 -12.27
N GLN A 187 13.55 -19.72 -12.56
CA GLN A 187 13.24 -20.53 -13.75
C GLN A 187 12.65 -19.68 -14.89
N GLY A 188 12.36 -18.39 -14.62
CA GLY A 188 11.77 -17.47 -15.57
C GLY A 188 10.23 -17.50 -15.58
N ASN A 189 9.58 -18.21 -14.63
CA ASN A 189 8.13 -18.15 -14.51
C ASN A 189 7.73 -16.79 -13.93
N GLN A 190 6.71 -16.18 -14.51
CA GLN A 190 6.21 -14.86 -14.14
C GLN A 190 5.28 -14.97 -12.94
N LEU A 191 5.62 -14.26 -11.84
CA LEU A 191 4.79 -14.15 -10.64
C LEU A 191 3.79 -13.01 -10.76
N THR A 192 4.25 -11.90 -11.34
CA THR A 192 3.39 -10.74 -11.65
C THR A 192 3.95 -9.95 -12.82
N GLU A 193 3.05 -9.28 -13.54
CA GLU A 193 3.38 -8.25 -14.51
C GLU A 193 2.28 -7.19 -14.49
N THR A 194 2.67 -5.94 -14.35
CA THR A 194 1.72 -4.83 -14.36
C THR A 194 2.36 -3.58 -14.92
N LYS A 195 1.54 -2.72 -15.50
CA LYS A 195 1.94 -1.39 -15.93
C LYS A 195 1.46 -0.39 -14.89
N VAL A 196 2.38 0.41 -14.35
CA VAL A 196 2.08 1.46 -13.38
C VAL A 196 1.93 2.80 -14.07
N SER A 197 0.99 3.61 -13.61
CA SER A 197 0.63 4.89 -14.24
C SER A 197 1.47 6.06 -13.74
N LYS A 198 2.11 5.91 -12.58
CA LYS A 198 2.92 6.94 -11.92
C LYS A 198 4.41 6.70 -12.02
N THR A 199 5.19 7.75 -11.77
CA THR A 199 6.62 7.63 -11.48
C THR A 199 6.80 7.07 -10.08
N PHE A 200 7.90 6.34 -9.85
CA PHE A 200 8.20 5.75 -8.54
C PHE A 200 9.72 5.63 -8.32
N GLU A 201 10.12 5.57 -7.07
CA GLU A 201 11.51 5.42 -6.62
C GLU A 201 11.72 4.14 -5.81
N ALA A 202 10.63 3.56 -5.30
CA ALA A 202 10.67 2.33 -4.54
C ALA A 202 9.52 1.39 -4.90
N LEU A 203 9.76 0.10 -4.67
CA LEU A 203 8.84 -0.99 -4.94
C LEU A 203 8.87 -1.98 -3.77
N LEU A 204 7.68 -2.44 -3.35
CA LEU A 204 7.49 -3.60 -2.50
C LEU A 204 6.71 -4.65 -3.28
N PHE A 205 7.22 -5.87 -3.30
CA PHE A 205 6.51 -7.03 -3.81
C PHE A 205 6.50 -8.15 -2.78
N SER A 206 5.34 -8.72 -2.54
CA SER A 206 5.20 -9.93 -1.72
C SER A 206 4.16 -10.86 -2.32
N SER A 207 4.44 -12.16 -2.24
CA SER A 207 3.59 -13.23 -2.75
C SER A 207 3.85 -14.51 -1.97
N PRO A 208 2.85 -15.40 -1.80
CA PRO A 208 3.06 -16.75 -1.25
C PRO A 208 4.03 -17.61 -2.10
N GLU A 209 4.32 -17.18 -3.32
CA GLU A 209 5.26 -17.87 -4.21
C GLU A 209 6.73 -17.54 -3.92
N LEU A 210 7.00 -16.50 -3.10
CA LEU A 210 8.37 -16.19 -2.66
C LEU A 210 8.85 -17.23 -1.64
N LYS A 211 9.96 -17.92 -1.99
CA LYS A 211 10.54 -19.00 -1.18
C LYS A 211 11.93 -18.65 -0.70
N THR A 212 12.19 -18.89 0.56
CA THR A 212 13.53 -18.73 1.14
C THR A 212 14.56 -19.61 0.43
N GLY A 213 15.72 -19.06 0.12
CA GLY A 213 16.81 -19.69 -0.62
C GLY A 213 16.72 -19.53 -2.15
N GLU A 214 15.64 -18.94 -2.66
CA GLU A 214 15.43 -18.75 -4.10
C GLU A 214 15.82 -17.32 -4.54
N ILE A 215 16.07 -17.19 -5.85
CA ILE A 215 16.43 -15.92 -6.49
C ILE A 215 15.27 -15.49 -7.38
N TYR A 216 14.97 -14.19 -7.33
CA TYR A 216 13.93 -13.56 -8.15
C TYR A 216 14.52 -12.43 -8.98
N TYR A 217 13.90 -12.21 -10.14
CA TYR A 217 14.28 -11.15 -11.08
C TYR A 217 13.14 -10.15 -11.15
N ILE A 218 13.46 -8.88 -10.93
CA ILE A 218 12.54 -7.75 -11.01
C ILE A 218 12.97 -6.90 -12.19
N GLU A 219 12.12 -6.82 -13.19
CA GLU A 219 12.26 -5.90 -14.32
C GLU A 219 11.34 -4.69 -14.06
N ALA A 220 11.88 -3.48 -14.08
CA ALA A 220 11.11 -2.25 -13.89
C ALA A 220 11.69 -1.14 -14.76
N GLY A 221 10.94 -0.74 -15.79
CA GLY A 221 11.45 0.16 -16.81
C GLY A 221 12.67 -0.44 -17.51
N ASP A 222 13.81 0.24 -17.44
CA ASP A 222 15.09 -0.21 -18.01
C ASP A 222 16.00 -0.92 -16.98
N GLN A 223 15.50 -1.21 -15.78
CA GLN A 223 16.25 -1.83 -14.71
C GLN A 223 15.94 -3.33 -14.60
N ASP A 224 16.99 -4.13 -14.55
CA ASP A 224 16.94 -5.57 -14.27
C ASP A 224 17.65 -5.83 -12.95
N ILE A 225 16.91 -6.26 -11.94
CA ILE A 225 17.39 -6.44 -10.58
C ILE A 225 17.21 -7.89 -10.17
N GLN A 226 18.28 -8.46 -9.60
CA GLN A 226 18.27 -9.80 -9.02
C GLN A 226 18.24 -9.68 -7.49
N VAL A 227 17.28 -10.33 -6.85
CA VAL A 227 17.15 -10.36 -5.38
C VAL A 227 17.05 -11.80 -4.90
N ALA A 228 17.86 -12.16 -3.90
CA ALA A 228 17.76 -13.44 -3.21
C ALA A 228 16.85 -13.31 -1.99
N VAL A 229 15.94 -14.24 -1.79
CA VAL A 229 15.07 -14.32 -0.60
C VAL A 229 15.78 -15.14 0.48
N ASN A 230 16.28 -14.46 1.50
CA ASN A 230 17.00 -15.08 2.62
C ASN A 230 16.34 -14.84 3.98
N SER A 231 15.36 -13.93 4.03
CA SER A 231 14.65 -13.49 5.23
C SER A 231 13.20 -13.10 4.89
N ILE A 232 12.47 -12.60 5.85
CA ILE A 232 11.14 -12.03 5.62
C ILE A 232 11.27 -10.74 4.80
N LEU A 233 12.15 -9.83 5.17
CA LEU A 233 12.44 -8.61 4.42
C LEU A 233 13.75 -8.76 3.64
N ASN A 234 13.67 -8.65 2.31
CA ASN A 234 14.82 -8.73 1.39
C ASN A 234 14.87 -7.43 0.59
N GLN A 235 15.91 -6.63 0.83
CA GLN A 235 16.03 -5.30 0.27
C GLN A 235 17.18 -5.20 -0.73
N TYR A 236 16.93 -4.52 -1.85
CA TYR A 236 17.91 -4.09 -2.82
C TYR A 236 17.96 -2.56 -2.87
N GLY A 237 19.18 -2.01 -2.87
CA GLY A 237 19.38 -0.57 -2.78
C GLY A 237 19.04 -0.02 -1.40
N GLY A 238 18.95 1.29 -1.31
CA GLY A 238 18.60 1.99 -0.07
C GLY A 238 18.21 3.42 -0.37
N PRO A 239 17.46 4.08 0.51
CA PRO A 239 17.09 5.47 0.31
C PRO A 239 18.35 6.32 0.18
N SER A 240 18.53 6.90 -1.00
CA SER A 240 19.64 7.82 -1.28
C SER A 240 19.38 9.12 -0.54
N GLY A 241 19.98 9.30 0.63
CA GLY A 241 19.95 10.60 1.30
C GLY A 241 19.64 10.54 2.79
N SER A 242 20.60 10.98 3.52
CA SER A 242 20.65 11.32 4.92
C SER A 242 19.31 11.79 5.52
N GLY A 243 18.83 11.10 6.55
CA GLY A 243 18.07 11.80 7.57
C GLY A 243 17.07 11.04 8.40
N PHE A 244 16.76 9.78 8.13
CA PHE A 244 15.98 9.00 9.07
C PHE A 244 16.74 7.74 9.50
N GLY A 245 16.81 7.56 10.80
CA GLY A 245 17.70 6.64 11.47
C GLY A 245 17.60 5.21 10.93
N ARG A 246 18.76 4.69 10.63
CA ARG A 246 19.01 3.28 10.38
C ARG A 246 18.41 2.47 11.53
N MET A 247 17.33 1.73 11.27
CA MET A 247 16.86 0.72 12.20
C MET A 247 17.97 -0.34 12.35
N PRO A 248 18.40 -0.70 13.55
CA PRO A 248 19.46 -1.68 13.74
C PRO A 248 18.88 -3.09 13.53
N GLY A 249 19.33 -3.78 12.46
CA GLY A 249 19.06 -5.21 12.36
C GLY A 249 19.09 -5.86 10.98
N GLY A 250 19.13 -5.13 9.87
CA GLY A 250 19.19 -5.74 8.55
C GLY A 250 20.64 -5.91 8.08
N GLY A 251 21.16 -7.12 8.05
CA GLY A 251 22.45 -7.42 7.43
C GLY A 251 22.39 -7.17 5.92
N ALA A 252 23.19 -6.23 5.41
CA ALA A 252 23.37 -6.04 3.99
C ALA A 252 24.00 -7.31 3.38
N GLY A 253 23.20 -8.08 2.63
CA GLY A 253 23.72 -9.08 1.75
C GLY A 253 24.38 -8.37 0.57
N ASP A 254 25.59 -8.79 0.21
CA ASP A 254 26.28 -8.32 -0.98
C ASP A 254 25.51 -8.74 -2.23
N PHE A 255 24.92 -7.76 -2.91
CA PHE A 255 24.25 -7.98 -4.18
C PHE A 255 25.14 -7.51 -5.32
N GLU A 256 25.55 -8.45 -6.17
CA GLU A 256 26.32 -8.11 -7.38
C GLU A 256 25.41 -7.56 -8.49
N LYS A 257 25.71 -6.35 -8.93
CA LYS A 257 25.13 -5.77 -10.15
C LYS A 257 25.69 -6.49 -11.37
N LYS A 258 24.86 -7.23 -12.08
CA LYS A 258 25.26 -7.89 -13.32
C LYS A 258 25.43 -6.85 -14.43
N PRO A 259 26.55 -6.84 -15.19
CA PRO A 259 26.67 -5.99 -16.37
C PRO A 259 25.66 -6.43 -17.43
N GLY A 260 24.99 -5.45 -18.05
CA GLY A 260 23.91 -5.63 -18.99
C GLY A 260 24.24 -6.67 -20.08
N VAL A 261 23.35 -7.62 -20.23
CA VAL A 261 23.35 -8.55 -21.36
C VAL A 261 22.51 -7.93 -22.47
N GLY A 262 23.14 -7.80 -23.64
CA GLY A 262 22.59 -7.13 -24.78
C GLY A 262 21.26 -7.72 -25.29
N ASN A 263 20.49 -6.80 -25.86
CA ASN A 263 19.24 -6.95 -26.60
C ASN A 263 19.01 -8.31 -27.26
N ILE A 264 17.90 -8.97 -26.86
CA ILE A 264 17.22 -9.93 -27.70
C ILE A 264 15.81 -9.43 -27.94
N SER A 265 15.55 -8.89 -29.12
CA SER A 265 14.24 -8.46 -29.59
C SER A 265 13.33 -9.66 -29.86
N GLY A 266 12.28 -9.81 -29.07
CA GLY A 266 11.17 -10.72 -29.36
C GLY A 266 9.84 -9.99 -29.17
N LYS A 267 9.09 -9.78 -30.26
CA LYS A 267 7.77 -9.18 -30.23
C LYS A 267 6.77 -10.08 -29.54
N ALA A 268 6.16 -9.65 -28.46
CA ALA A 268 4.94 -10.22 -27.91
C ALA A 268 3.73 -9.34 -28.25
N SER A 269 2.66 -9.97 -28.68
CA SER A 269 1.42 -9.36 -29.14
C SER A 269 0.58 -8.90 -27.93
N VAL A 270 0.12 -7.66 -27.99
CA VAL A 270 -0.82 -7.06 -27.04
C VAL A 270 -2.22 -7.62 -27.30
N VAL A 271 -2.88 -8.12 -26.28
CA VAL A 271 -4.32 -8.38 -26.28
C VAL A 271 -4.99 -7.24 -25.54
N GLU A 272 -5.75 -6.46 -26.28
CA GLU A 272 -6.56 -5.33 -25.82
C GLU A 272 -7.87 -5.86 -25.23
N ILE A 273 -8.16 -5.55 -23.97
CA ILE A 273 -9.45 -5.87 -23.33
C ILE A 273 -10.29 -4.59 -23.38
N GLN A 274 -11.39 -4.64 -24.16
CA GLN A 274 -12.36 -3.55 -24.24
C GLN A 274 -13.24 -3.51 -22.97
N GLU A 275 -13.38 -2.30 -22.44
CA GLU A 275 -14.34 -1.95 -21.40
C GLU A 275 -15.77 -2.02 -21.94
N THR A 276 -16.67 -2.62 -21.18
CA THR A 276 -18.11 -2.46 -21.38
C THR A 276 -18.73 -1.91 -20.12
N LEU A 277 -19.14 -0.66 -20.19
CA LEU A 277 -19.97 0.01 -19.18
C LEU A 277 -21.36 -0.61 -19.19
N LEU A 278 -21.87 -1.03 -18.03
CA LEU A 278 -23.31 -1.08 -17.75
C LEU A 278 -23.52 -0.86 -16.24
N ALA A 279 -24.10 0.29 -15.92
CA ALA A 279 -24.69 0.56 -14.63
C ALA A 279 -25.98 -0.27 -14.52
N GLU A 280 -26.06 -1.15 -13.52
CA GLU A 280 -27.33 -1.54 -12.91
C GLU A 280 -27.11 -2.50 -11.74
N THR A 281 -27.72 -2.16 -10.58
CA THR A 281 -27.91 -2.95 -9.35
C THR A 281 -26.65 -3.32 -8.57
N LEU A 282 -26.57 -2.86 -7.33
CA LEU A 282 -25.58 -3.28 -6.33
C LEU A 282 -25.65 -4.81 -6.17
N PRO A 283 -24.55 -5.53 -6.46
CA PRO A 283 -24.51 -6.97 -6.26
C PRO A 283 -24.49 -7.32 -4.77
N GLU A 284 -25.05 -8.47 -4.42
CA GLU A 284 -24.98 -9.04 -3.07
C GLU A 284 -23.51 -9.16 -2.64
N GLY A 285 -23.16 -8.66 -1.45
CA GLY A 285 -21.82 -8.77 -0.87
C GLY A 285 -21.16 -7.46 -0.49
N ILE A 286 -21.83 -6.31 -0.59
CA ILE A 286 -21.35 -5.04 -0.07
C ILE A 286 -22.19 -4.65 1.14
N HIS A 287 -21.56 -4.62 2.30
CA HIS A 287 -22.16 -4.12 3.53
C HIS A 287 -21.44 -2.85 3.95
N ILE A 288 -22.04 -1.69 3.65
CA ILE A 288 -21.60 -0.41 4.19
C ILE A 288 -22.41 -0.15 5.46
N LEU A 289 -21.78 -0.40 6.59
CA LEU A 289 -22.38 -0.10 7.90
C LEU A 289 -22.07 1.36 8.27
N GLY A 290 -22.75 2.29 7.60
CA GLY A 290 -22.59 3.70 7.87
C GLY A 290 -23.64 4.60 7.20
N SER A 291 -23.98 5.68 7.86
CA SER A 291 -25.08 6.62 7.75
C SER A 291 -25.70 6.81 6.35
N ARG A 292 -27.04 6.72 6.31
CA ARG A 292 -27.86 7.45 5.33
C ARG A 292 -27.69 8.95 5.61
N GLY A 293 -26.91 9.66 4.80
CA GLY A 293 -27.06 11.08 4.64
C GLY A 293 -28.35 11.33 3.86
N ASN A 294 -29.27 12.12 4.40
CA ASN A 294 -30.40 12.62 3.67
C ASN A 294 -29.91 13.48 2.51
N VAL A 295 -30.26 13.11 1.31
CA VAL A 295 -30.23 14.02 0.15
C VAL A 295 -31.63 14.63 0.08
N GLU A 296 -31.74 15.92 0.35
CA GLU A 296 -32.79 16.77 -0.19
C GLU A 296 -32.34 17.31 -1.55
#